data_6ad8cbb712e65328f25ebf000b58ffed
#
_entry.id   6ad8cbb712e65328f25ebf000b58ffed
#
_cell.length_a   1.000
_cell.length_b   1.000
_cell.length_c   1.000
_cell.angle_alpha   90.00
_cell.angle_beta   90.00
_cell.angle_gamma   90.00
#
_symmetry.space_group_name_H-M   'P 1'
#
loop_
_entity.id
_entity.type
_entity.pdbx_description
1 polymer ?
#
loop_
_entity_poly.entity_id
_entity_poly.type
_entity_poly.pdbx_seq_one_letter_code
_entity_poly.pdbx_strand_id
1 'polypeptide(L)'
;MKDIDYIKKFAPDLIEKFVFRYKILEYISINAPIGRRSISSYLGVGERLVRNELEFLTEEKCVEVIKSGTFITDLGESILIELRDLINNFNENQDIADELRLKLGIKKVIVCDSYKDESLGKEQIAKVASEYFLNIISENDVIAISGGTTVKSFVDIINVKKAYNKIAVIPARGSLGNGLEYQSNVVANNLSKKLKANFFGTFLPDYLDELTFDRLKDLEEVKTLIEYLNKINILVFGIGRADAMAKRRSLTEDEIKILNEKNAVSEAFGNYFDIDGNIVYSSNTIGLDIEQYLKIDEVIAIAGYGEKYKAIISICNIRKDMTLVTDKESAKKILNIL
;
A
#
# COMPACT_ATOMS: atom_id res chain seq x y z
N MET A 1 -12.02 11.13 -24.46
CA MET A 1 -12.58 11.24 -23.09
C MET A 1 -14.10 11.28 -23.11
N LYS A 2 -14.78 12.22 -23.78
CA LYS A 2 -16.27 12.28 -23.79
C LYS A 2 -16.97 10.99 -24.27
N ASP A 3 -16.43 10.30 -25.26
CA ASP A 3 -17.05 9.09 -25.83
C ASP A 3 -17.08 7.92 -24.84
N ILE A 4 -16.04 7.77 -24.02
CA ILE A 4 -15.95 6.71 -23.01
C ILE A 4 -17.00 6.91 -21.90
N ASP A 5 -17.24 8.15 -21.47
CA ASP A 5 -18.27 8.46 -20.47
C ASP A 5 -19.69 8.14 -20.99
N TYR A 6 -19.94 8.36 -22.30
CA TYR A 6 -21.19 7.95 -22.91
C TYR A 6 -21.33 6.44 -23.00
N ILE A 7 -20.25 5.70 -23.32
CA ILE A 7 -20.26 4.24 -23.37
C ILE A 7 -20.51 3.67 -21.96
N LYS A 8 -19.88 4.23 -20.91
CA LYS A 8 -20.13 3.85 -19.51
C LYS A 8 -21.59 4.02 -19.10
N LYS A 9 -22.27 5.05 -19.60
CA LYS A 9 -23.69 5.29 -19.29
C LYS A 9 -24.64 4.45 -20.15
N PHE A 10 -24.28 4.18 -21.38
CA PHE A 10 -25.16 3.51 -22.35
C PHE A 10 -25.10 1.99 -22.24
N ALA A 11 -23.96 1.41 -21.93
CA ALA A 11 -23.73 -0.04 -21.93
C ALA A 11 -22.83 -0.46 -20.75
N PRO A 12 -23.22 -0.20 -19.50
CA PRO A 12 -22.39 -0.53 -18.33
C PRO A 12 -22.15 -2.03 -18.20
N ASP A 13 -23.13 -2.86 -18.51
CA ASP A 13 -23.07 -4.33 -18.48
C ASP A 13 -22.03 -4.89 -19.46
N LEU A 14 -21.91 -4.31 -20.65
CA LEU A 14 -20.91 -4.69 -21.64
C LEU A 14 -19.50 -4.34 -21.15
N ILE A 15 -19.34 -3.19 -20.52
CA ILE A 15 -18.06 -2.78 -19.95
C ILE A 15 -17.66 -3.69 -18.79
N GLU A 16 -18.57 -3.98 -17.86
CA GLU A 16 -18.30 -4.91 -16.76
C GLU A 16 -17.83 -6.26 -17.29
N LYS A 17 -18.49 -6.79 -18.30
CA LYS A 17 -18.12 -8.05 -18.94
C LYS A 17 -16.78 -7.97 -19.66
N PHE A 18 -16.50 -6.86 -20.34
CA PHE A 18 -15.24 -6.60 -21.04
C PHE A 18 -14.06 -6.54 -20.05
N VAL A 19 -14.20 -5.74 -18.98
CA VAL A 19 -13.20 -5.64 -17.92
C VAL A 19 -13.00 -6.98 -17.20
N PHE A 20 -14.07 -7.72 -16.96
CA PHE A 20 -14.01 -9.02 -16.30
C PHE A 20 -13.21 -10.05 -17.13
N ARG A 21 -13.43 -10.12 -18.44
CA ARG A 21 -12.66 -10.99 -19.35
C ARG A 21 -11.19 -10.60 -19.39
N TYR A 22 -10.90 -9.32 -19.43
CA TYR A 22 -9.52 -8.82 -19.40
C TYR A 22 -8.81 -9.25 -18.12
N LYS A 23 -9.45 -9.12 -16.95
CA LYS A 23 -8.90 -9.58 -15.66
C LYS A 23 -8.64 -11.09 -15.61
N ILE A 24 -9.48 -11.91 -16.25
CA ILE A 24 -9.25 -13.34 -16.38
C ILE A 24 -7.98 -13.61 -17.20
N LEU A 25 -7.83 -12.99 -18.37
CA LEU A 25 -6.65 -13.12 -19.21
C LEU A 25 -5.38 -12.67 -18.48
N GLU A 26 -5.42 -11.52 -17.83
CA GLU A 26 -4.30 -10.98 -17.04
C GLU A 26 -3.86 -11.95 -15.94
N TYR A 27 -4.82 -12.53 -15.21
CA TYR A 27 -4.50 -13.49 -14.15
C TYR A 27 -3.90 -14.78 -14.69
N ILE A 28 -4.38 -15.27 -15.82
CA ILE A 28 -3.82 -16.45 -16.49
C ILE A 28 -2.41 -16.16 -16.99
N SER A 29 -2.15 -15.02 -17.62
CA SER A 29 -0.83 -14.68 -18.16
C SER A 29 0.29 -14.68 -17.10
N ILE A 30 -0.06 -14.31 -15.87
CA ILE A 30 0.90 -14.24 -14.76
C ILE A 30 1.09 -15.59 -14.05
N ASN A 31 0.02 -16.40 -13.97
CA ASN A 31 -0.06 -17.57 -13.09
C ASN A 31 -0.21 -18.92 -13.81
N ALA A 32 -0.16 -18.94 -15.13
CA ALA A 32 -0.30 -20.20 -15.89
C ALA A 32 0.80 -21.22 -15.53
N PRO A 33 0.44 -22.52 -15.42
CA PRO A 33 -0.88 -23.12 -15.61
C PRO A 33 -1.81 -22.93 -14.40
N ILE A 34 -3.02 -22.46 -14.61
CA ILE A 34 -3.96 -22.12 -13.54
C ILE A 34 -5.33 -22.77 -13.71
N GLY A 35 -5.91 -23.25 -12.62
CA GLY A 35 -7.24 -23.86 -12.61
C GLY A 35 -8.36 -22.83 -12.36
N ARG A 36 -9.58 -23.15 -12.84
CA ARG A 36 -10.77 -22.29 -12.69
C ARG A 36 -11.09 -21.92 -11.24
N ARG A 37 -10.81 -22.81 -10.26
CA ARG A 37 -11.03 -22.53 -8.84
C ARG A 37 -10.13 -21.40 -8.32
N SER A 38 -8.87 -21.41 -8.75
CA SER A 38 -7.93 -20.36 -8.38
C SER A 38 -8.33 -19.01 -8.99
N ILE A 39 -8.80 -19.01 -10.26
CA ILE A 39 -9.32 -17.81 -10.92
C ILE A 39 -10.57 -17.30 -10.18
N SER A 40 -11.50 -18.20 -9.84
CA SER A 40 -12.71 -17.88 -9.07
C SER A 40 -12.39 -17.28 -7.71
N SER A 41 -11.45 -17.87 -6.99
CA SER A 41 -10.99 -17.38 -5.69
C SER A 41 -10.34 -15.99 -5.81
N TYR A 42 -9.45 -15.82 -6.79
CA TYR A 42 -8.77 -14.55 -7.05
C TYR A 42 -9.75 -13.42 -7.39
N LEU A 43 -10.72 -13.68 -8.28
CA LEU A 43 -11.68 -12.66 -8.71
C LEU A 43 -12.87 -12.49 -7.74
N GLY A 44 -12.98 -13.33 -6.69
CA GLY A 44 -14.08 -13.27 -5.72
C GLY A 44 -15.45 -13.59 -6.31
N VAL A 45 -15.52 -14.40 -7.37
CA VAL A 45 -16.76 -14.75 -8.11
C VAL A 45 -17.03 -16.25 -8.10
N GLY A 46 -18.26 -16.66 -8.45
CA GLY A 46 -18.60 -18.08 -8.50
C GLY A 46 -17.89 -18.86 -9.63
N GLU A 47 -17.46 -20.10 -9.36
CA GLU A 47 -16.79 -20.96 -10.36
C GLU A 47 -17.60 -21.14 -11.67
N ARG A 48 -18.93 -21.10 -11.60
CA ARG A 48 -19.81 -21.21 -12.77
C ARG A 48 -19.62 -20.05 -13.74
N LEU A 49 -19.47 -18.84 -13.20
CA LEU A 49 -19.23 -17.64 -14.01
C LEU A 49 -17.87 -17.73 -14.71
N VAL A 50 -16.82 -18.07 -13.94
CA VAL A 50 -15.47 -18.25 -14.49
C VAL A 50 -15.46 -19.33 -15.57
N ARG A 51 -16.16 -20.43 -15.35
CA ARG A 51 -16.25 -21.50 -16.35
C ARG A 51 -16.85 -21.02 -17.67
N ASN A 52 -17.95 -20.28 -17.62
CA ASN A 52 -18.61 -19.76 -18.82
C ASN A 52 -17.69 -18.81 -19.60
N GLU A 53 -16.96 -17.95 -18.90
CA GLU A 53 -16.02 -17.01 -19.54
C GLU A 53 -14.77 -17.74 -20.08
N LEU A 54 -14.27 -18.78 -19.41
CA LEU A 54 -13.18 -19.60 -19.94
C LEU A 54 -13.60 -20.39 -21.19
N GLU A 55 -14.82 -20.92 -21.23
CA GLU A 55 -15.39 -21.56 -22.43
C GLU A 55 -15.39 -20.56 -23.61
N PHE A 56 -15.92 -19.36 -23.40
CA PHE A 56 -15.90 -18.27 -24.40
C PHE A 56 -14.48 -17.91 -24.85
N LEU A 57 -13.55 -17.68 -23.90
CA LEU A 57 -12.18 -17.29 -24.24
C LEU A 57 -11.40 -18.41 -24.94
N THR A 58 -11.79 -19.67 -24.73
CA THR A 58 -11.23 -20.82 -25.44
C THR A 58 -11.78 -20.89 -26.88
N GLU A 59 -13.09 -20.67 -27.08
CA GLU A 59 -13.69 -20.55 -28.40
C GLU A 59 -13.07 -19.45 -29.24
N GLU A 60 -12.82 -18.30 -28.61
CA GLU A 60 -12.15 -17.13 -29.23
C GLU A 60 -10.62 -17.31 -29.33
N LYS A 61 -10.08 -18.47 -28.93
CA LYS A 61 -8.64 -18.79 -28.99
C LYS A 61 -7.73 -17.85 -28.18
N CYS A 62 -8.27 -17.16 -27.18
CA CYS A 62 -7.49 -16.31 -26.28
C CYS A 62 -6.77 -17.11 -25.20
N VAL A 63 -7.33 -18.28 -24.84
CA VAL A 63 -6.73 -19.22 -23.86
C VAL A 63 -6.83 -20.66 -24.37
N GLU A 64 -5.96 -21.51 -23.85
CA GLU A 64 -5.99 -22.97 -24.05
C GLU A 64 -6.17 -23.66 -22.70
N VAL A 65 -7.17 -24.57 -22.63
CA VAL A 65 -7.46 -25.34 -21.42
C VAL A 65 -7.03 -26.79 -21.64
N ILE A 66 -6.01 -27.23 -20.92
CA ILE A 66 -5.50 -28.60 -20.96
C ILE A 66 -5.58 -29.26 -19.58
N LYS A 67 -5.19 -30.55 -19.47
CA LYS A 67 -5.27 -31.29 -18.20
C LYS A 67 -4.47 -30.65 -17.05
N SER A 68 -3.36 -29.97 -17.35
CA SER A 68 -2.51 -29.31 -16.35
C SER A 68 -3.03 -27.94 -15.91
N GLY A 69 -3.97 -27.34 -16.63
CA GLY A 69 -4.53 -26.02 -16.33
C GLY A 69 -4.83 -25.20 -17.58
N THR A 70 -5.09 -23.93 -17.37
CA THR A 70 -5.35 -22.94 -18.42
C THR A 70 -4.09 -22.14 -18.70
N PHE A 71 -3.82 -21.89 -19.98
CA PHE A 71 -2.70 -21.08 -20.49
C PHE A 71 -3.25 -19.97 -21.38
N ILE A 72 -2.52 -18.86 -21.41
CA ILE A 72 -2.80 -17.80 -22.39
C ILE A 72 -2.17 -18.16 -23.74
N THR A 73 -2.80 -17.74 -24.82
CA THR A 73 -2.25 -17.88 -26.18
C THR A 73 -1.57 -16.59 -26.64
N ASP A 74 -0.84 -16.62 -27.76
CA ASP A 74 -0.26 -15.42 -28.38
C ASP A 74 -1.32 -14.35 -28.68
N LEU A 75 -2.52 -14.77 -29.09
CA LEU A 75 -3.64 -13.85 -29.31
C LEU A 75 -4.11 -13.24 -27.99
N GLY A 76 -4.21 -14.04 -26.92
CA GLY A 76 -4.57 -13.53 -25.59
C GLY A 76 -3.56 -12.52 -25.05
N GLU A 77 -2.26 -12.78 -25.24
CA GLU A 77 -1.21 -11.82 -24.87
C GLU A 77 -1.28 -10.52 -25.69
N SER A 78 -1.51 -10.63 -27.00
CA SER A 78 -1.70 -9.46 -27.87
C SER A 78 -2.89 -8.61 -27.41
N ILE A 79 -4.02 -9.23 -27.07
CA ILE A 79 -5.20 -8.54 -26.50
C ILE A 79 -4.87 -7.81 -25.21
N LEU A 80 -4.10 -8.42 -24.29
CA LEU A 80 -3.70 -7.78 -23.05
C LEU A 80 -2.85 -6.52 -23.30
N ILE A 81 -1.95 -6.56 -24.27
CA ILE A 81 -1.07 -5.45 -24.61
C ILE A 81 -1.87 -4.30 -25.23
N GLU A 82 -2.65 -4.62 -26.29
CA GLU A 82 -3.35 -3.62 -27.10
C GLU A 82 -4.52 -2.94 -26.37
N LEU A 83 -5.19 -3.68 -25.46
CA LEU A 83 -6.36 -3.15 -24.76
C LEU A 83 -6.03 -2.54 -23.40
N ARG A 84 -4.79 -2.54 -22.97
CA ARG A 84 -4.38 -2.03 -21.64
C ARG A 84 -4.86 -0.62 -21.37
N ASP A 85 -4.60 0.30 -22.29
CA ASP A 85 -4.97 1.71 -22.11
C ASP A 85 -6.49 1.91 -22.15
N LEU A 86 -7.19 1.13 -22.98
CA LEU A 86 -8.65 1.18 -23.06
C LEU A 86 -9.29 0.67 -21.75
N ILE A 87 -8.78 -0.43 -21.20
CA ILE A 87 -9.24 -0.99 -19.93
C ILE A 87 -9.04 0.00 -18.78
N ASN A 88 -7.90 0.69 -18.75
CA ASN A 88 -7.64 1.72 -17.73
C ASN A 88 -8.70 2.82 -17.77
N ASN A 89 -9.20 3.20 -18.95
CA ASN A 89 -10.26 4.19 -19.09
C ASN A 89 -11.64 3.71 -18.63
N PHE A 90 -11.88 2.39 -18.60
CA PHE A 90 -13.12 1.80 -18.08
C PHE A 90 -13.02 1.39 -16.60
N ASN A 91 -11.89 1.61 -15.98
CA ASN A 91 -11.67 1.21 -14.60
C ASN A 91 -12.39 2.16 -13.64
N GLU A 92 -13.49 1.69 -13.02
CA GLU A 92 -14.23 2.43 -11.96
C GLU A 92 -13.29 2.88 -10.82
N ASN A 93 -12.21 2.14 -10.57
CA ASN A 93 -11.24 2.50 -9.55
C ASN A 93 -10.51 3.81 -9.88
N GLN A 94 -10.33 4.13 -11.18
CA GLN A 94 -9.72 5.40 -11.59
C GLN A 94 -10.67 6.58 -11.33
N ASP A 95 -11.96 6.43 -11.63
CA ASP A 95 -12.96 7.47 -11.37
C ASP A 95 -13.06 7.77 -9.87
N ILE A 96 -13.10 6.70 -9.05
CA ILE A 96 -13.09 6.81 -7.59
C ILE A 96 -11.78 7.45 -7.09
N ALA A 97 -10.64 7.08 -7.66
CA ALA A 97 -9.33 7.63 -7.29
C ALA A 97 -9.26 9.14 -7.58
N ASP A 98 -9.75 9.58 -8.73
CA ASP A 98 -9.75 10.99 -9.13
C ASP A 98 -10.70 11.82 -8.25
N GLU A 99 -11.92 11.33 -7.96
CA GLU A 99 -12.84 11.99 -7.04
C GLU A 99 -12.24 12.08 -5.63
N LEU A 100 -11.70 10.97 -5.12
CA LEU A 100 -11.09 10.93 -3.79
C LEU A 100 -9.87 11.85 -3.70
N ARG A 101 -9.04 11.90 -4.73
CA ARG A 101 -7.90 12.81 -4.82
C ARG A 101 -8.32 14.27 -4.71
N LEU A 102 -9.38 14.65 -5.42
CA LEU A 102 -9.91 16.02 -5.38
C LEU A 102 -10.47 16.37 -4.00
N LYS A 103 -11.25 15.46 -3.41
CA LYS A 103 -11.85 15.69 -2.08
C LYS A 103 -10.83 15.73 -0.95
N LEU A 104 -9.84 14.84 -0.95
CA LEU A 104 -8.73 14.86 0.02
C LEU A 104 -7.73 15.98 -0.26
N GLY A 105 -7.68 16.51 -1.47
CA GLY A 105 -6.72 17.54 -1.90
C GLY A 105 -5.28 17.05 -1.91
N ILE A 106 -5.02 15.76 -2.13
CA ILE A 106 -3.67 15.18 -2.15
C ILE A 106 -3.12 14.99 -3.56
N LYS A 107 -1.79 14.80 -3.67
CA LYS A 107 -1.06 14.67 -4.94
C LYS A 107 -1.59 13.54 -5.81
N LYS A 108 -1.78 12.35 -5.24
CA LYS A 108 -2.19 11.15 -5.98
C LYS A 108 -2.97 10.17 -5.10
N VAL A 109 -3.95 9.52 -5.71
CA VAL A 109 -4.66 8.37 -5.13
C VAL A 109 -4.60 7.22 -6.12
N ILE A 110 -4.36 6.02 -5.62
CA ILE A 110 -4.40 4.78 -6.38
C ILE A 110 -5.39 3.86 -5.66
N VAL A 111 -6.45 3.45 -6.34
CA VAL A 111 -7.49 2.58 -5.79
C VAL A 111 -7.40 1.21 -6.44
N CYS A 112 -7.34 0.16 -5.64
CA CYS A 112 -7.44 -1.22 -6.10
C CYS A 112 -8.77 -1.86 -5.73
N ASP A 113 -9.08 -3.00 -6.32
CA ASP A 113 -10.30 -3.74 -6.00
C ASP A 113 -10.30 -4.22 -4.55
N SER A 114 -11.49 -4.24 -3.94
CA SER A 114 -11.69 -4.80 -2.61
C SER A 114 -12.06 -6.28 -2.69
N TYR A 115 -11.57 -7.05 -1.73
CA TYR A 115 -11.87 -8.47 -1.57
C TYR A 115 -12.55 -8.71 -0.24
N LYS A 116 -13.41 -9.74 -0.16
CA LYS A 116 -14.03 -10.13 1.11
C LYS A 116 -13.02 -10.70 2.09
N ASP A 117 -12.01 -11.38 1.58
CA ASP A 117 -10.88 -11.88 2.36
C ASP A 117 -9.88 -10.74 2.58
N GLU A 118 -9.65 -10.39 3.85
CA GLU A 118 -8.76 -9.29 4.23
C GLU A 118 -7.30 -9.55 3.84
N SER A 119 -6.85 -10.81 3.82
CA SER A 119 -5.49 -11.17 3.42
C SER A 119 -5.27 -10.92 1.94
N LEU A 120 -6.18 -11.41 1.09
CA LEU A 120 -6.16 -11.16 -0.36
C LEU A 120 -6.24 -9.68 -0.68
N GLY A 121 -7.04 -8.94 0.08
CA GLY A 121 -7.15 -7.51 -0.11
C GLY A 121 -5.89 -6.75 0.25
N LYS A 122 -5.22 -7.12 1.33
CA LYS A 122 -3.93 -6.54 1.69
C LYS A 122 -2.86 -6.84 0.65
N GLU A 123 -2.86 -8.06 0.09
CA GLU A 123 -1.96 -8.44 -1.01
C GLU A 123 -2.21 -7.60 -2.25
N GLN A 124 -3.47 -7.32 -2.59
CA GLN A 124 -3.79 -6.50 -3.75
C GLN A 124 -3.34 -5.04 -3.59
N ILE A 125 -3.59 -4.44 -2.41
CA ILE A 125 -3.05 -3.10 -2.10
C ILE A 125 -1.53 -3.11 -2.19
N ALA A 126 -0.88 -4.13 -1.62
CA ALA A 126 0.56 -4.29 -1.62
C ALA A 126 1.13 -4.42 -3.04
N LYS A 127 0.46 -5.19 -3.92
CA LYS A 127 0.84 -5.35 -5.33
C LYS A 127 0.83 -4.02 -6.07
N VAL A 128 -0.28 -3.29 -6.01
CA VAL A 128 -0.42 -2.01 -6.70
C VAL A 128 0.55 -0.96 -6.15
N ALA A 129 0.77 -0.96 -4.83
CA ALA A 129 1.76 -0.09 -4.21
C ALA A 129 3.20 -0.43 -4.66
N SER A 130 3.53 -1.73 -4.78
CA SER A 130 4.87 -2.16 -5.23
C SER A 130 5.14 -1.80 -6.69
N GLU A 131 4.15 -1.92 -7.56
CA GLU A 131 4.24 -1.49 -8.96
C GLU A 131 4.51 0.02 -9.06
N TYR A 132 3.76 0.83 -8.30
CA TYR A 132 3.99 2.27 -8.25
C TYR A 132 5.38 2.62 -7.70
N PHE A 133 5.77 2.01 -6.58
CA PHE A 133 7.08 2.23 -5.96
C PHE A 133 8.23 1.90 -6.90
N LEU A 134 8.20 0.75 -7.60
CA LEU A 134 9.23 0.34 -8.53
C LEU A 134 9.37 1.27 -9.75
N ASN A 135 8.32 2.01 -10.10
CA ASN A 135 8.36 2.97 -11.19
C ASN A 135 8.99 4.32 -10.80
N ILE A 136 9.09 4.62 -9.50
CA ILE A 136 9.61 5.92 -9.03
C ILE A 136 11.00 5.84 -8.43
N ILE A 137 11.44 4.66 -7.95
CA ILE A 137 12.77 4.51 -7.34
C ILE A 137 13.90 4.74 -8.33
N SER A 138 14.94 5.40 -7.87
CA SER A 138 16.14 5.71 -8.62
C SER A 138 17.40 5.29 -7.86
N GLU A 139 18.54 5.18 -8.55
CA GLU A 139 19.82 4.98 -7.88
C GLU A 139 20.14 6.20 -6.98
N ASN A 140 20.72 5.95 -5.83
CA ASN A 140 21.06 6.91 -4.77
C ASN A 140 19.88 7.36 -3.88
N ASP A 141 18.70 6.77 -4.00
CA ASP A 141 17.58 7.07 -3.09
C ASP A 141 17.89 6.61 -1.66
N VAL A 142 17.38 7.38 -0.70
CA VAL A 142 17.31 7.01 0.71
C VAL A 142 15.85 6.70 1.03
N ILE A 143 15.55 5.43 1.20
CA ILE A 143 14.20 4.93 1.37
C ILE A 143 13.95 4.60 2.84
N ALA A 144 13.03 5.32 3.47
CA ALA A 144 12.52 4.96 4.78
C ALA A 144 11.25 4.10 4.65
N ILE A 145 11.13 3.09 5.50
CA ILE A 145 9.96 2.22 5.52
C ILE A 145 9.48 1.93 6.93
N SER A 146 8.15 2.01 7.14
CA SER A 146 7.55 1.65 8.42
C SER A 146 7.34 0.14 8.55
N GLY A 147 7.01 -0.31 9.75
CA GLY A 147 6.49 -1.65 9.98
C GLY A 147 4.99 -1.78 9.66
N GLY A 148 4.46 -2.97 9.93
CA GLY A 148 3.04 -3.29 9.80
C GLY A 148 2.74 -4.37 8.75
N THR A 149 1.57 -5.00 8.89
CA THR A 149 1.21 -6.18 8.07
C THR A 149 1.10 -5.86 6.57
N THR A 150 0.44 -4.76 6.21
CA THR A 150 0.29 -4.35 4.81
C THR A 150 1.62 -3.94 4.19
N VAL A 151 2.48 -3.24 4.96
CA VAL A 151 3.82 -2.84 4.49
C VAL A 151 4.74 -4.06 4.34
N LYS A 152 4.62 -5.05 5.24
CA LYS A 152 5.31 -6.33 5.06
C LYS A 152 4.87 -7.01 3.76
N SER A 153 3.56 -7.13 3.50
CA SER A 153 3.06 -7.72 2.25
C SER A 153 3.58 -6.97 1.01
N PHE A 154 3.68 -5.64 1.07
CA PHE A 154 4.30 -4.84 0.03
C PHE A 154 5.76 -5.25 -0.24
N VAL A 155 6.56 -5.45 0.81
CA VAL A 155 7.96 -5.88 0.65
C VAL A 155 8.06 -7.32 0.14
N ASP A 156 7.18 -8.21 0.61
CA ASP A 156 7.20 -9.62 0.20
C ASP A 156 6.98 -9.80 -1.31
N ILE A 157 6.15 -8.97 -1.92
CA ILE A 157 5.82 -9.00 -3.35
C ILE A 157 6.96 -8.44 -4.21
N ILE A 158 7.77 -7.51 -3.69
CA ILE A 158 8.86 -6.89 -4.47
C ILE A 158 9.81 -7.96 -5.00
N ASN A 159 10.00 -7.94 -6.32
CA ASN A 159 10.95 -8.79 -7.01
C ASN A 159 11.59 -8.01 -8.15
N VAL A 160 12.89 -7.76 -8.07
CA VAL A 160 13.64 -7.00 -9.06
C VAL A 160 14.76 -7.83 -9.68
N LYS A 161 14.95 -7.69 -10.98
CA LYS A 161 16.10 -8.29 -11.68
C LYS A 161 17.37 -7.45 -11.51
N LYS A 162 17.21 -6.13 -11.51
CA LYS A 162 18.30 -5.15 -11.36
C LYS A 162 18.69 -5.03 -9.88
N ALA A 163 19.98 -4.85 -9.61
CA ALA A 163 20.48 -4.49 -8.29
C ALA A 163 20.53 -2.96 -8.11
N TYR A 164 20.11 -2.48 -6.95
CA TYR A 164 20.12 -1.06 -6.58
C TYR A 164 21.17 -0.79 -5.50
N ASN A 165 22.44 -1.10 -5.81
CA ASN A 165 23.54 -1.09 -4.84
C ASN A 165 23.83 0.28 -4.18
N LYS A 166 23.31 1.37 -4.74
CA LYS A 166 23.51 2.72 -4.21
C LYS A 166 22.32 3.22 -3.38
N ILE A 167 21.20 2.49 -3.41
CA ILE A 167 20.06 2.81 -2.54
C ILE A 167 20.42 2.49 -1.10
N ALA A 168 20.04 3.39 -0.19
CA ALA A 168 20.02 3.17 1.26
C ALA A 168 18.60 2.89 1.71
N VAL A 169 18.38 1.80 2.46
CA VAL A 169 17.09 1.47 3.07
C VAL A 169 17.22 1.57 4.57
N ILE A 170 16.34 2.34 5.20
CA ILE A 170 16.32 2.57 6.65
C ILE A 170 14.95 2.29 7.25
N PRO A 171 14.87 1.88 8.52
CA PRO A 171 13.61 1.82 9.24
C PRO A 171 13.13 3.24 9.56
N ALA A 172 11.84 3.52 9.30
CA ALA A 172 11.24 4.80 9.67
C ALA A 172 11.05 4.95 11.19
N ARG A 173 11.17 3.87 11.95
CA ARG A 173 10.95 3.83 13.42
C ARG A 173 11.75 2.73 14.09
N GLY A 174 11.91 2.85 15.42
CA GLY A 174 12.43 1.80 16.28
C GLY A 174 11.50 0.58 16.39
N SER A 175 11.90 -0.42 17.16
CA SER A 175 11.20 -1.71 17.31
C SER A 175 10.20 -1.70 18.45
N LEU A 176 9.02 -2.32 18.25
CA LEU A 176 7.93 -2.39 19.24
C LEU A 176 7.92 -3.66 20.11
N GLY A 177 8.94 -4.48 20.04
CA GLY A 177 9.10 -5.66 20.92
C GLY A 177 8.31 -6.91 20.53
N ASN A 178 7.08 -6.81 20.02
CA ASN A 178 6.23 -7.95 19.65
C ASN A 178 6.03 -8.09 18.14
N GLY A 179 6.01 -9.34 17.63
CA GLY A 179 5.77 -9.62 16.22
C GLY A 179 6.96 -9.20 15.34
N LEU A 180 8.09 -9.89 15.47
CA LEU A 180 9.35 -9.55 14.78
C LEU A 180 9.20 -9.27 13.29
N GLU A 181 8.39 -10.06 12.60
CA GLU A 181 8.22 -9.97 11.14
C GLU A 181 7.58 -8.67 10.64
N TYR A 182 6.88 -7.92 11.50
CA TYR A 182 6.22 -6.66 11.18
C TYR A 182 6.98 -5.43 11.70
N GLN A 183 8.13 -5.64 12.30
CA GLN A 183 8.95 -4.54 12.83
C GLN A 183 9.58 -3.73 11.69
N SER A 184 9.68 -2.43 11.87
CA SER A 184 10.21 -1.51 10.86
C SER A 184 11.62 -1.90 10.39
N ASN A 185 12.50 -2.25 11.31
CA ASN A 185 13.86 -2.68 11.01
C ASN A 185 13.92 -4.01 10.24
N VAL A 186 13.06 -4.99 10.56
CA VAL A 186 12.98 -6.27 9.84
C VAL A 186 12.42 -6.06 8.43
N VAL A 187 11.37 -5.25 8.31
CA VAL A 187 10.76 -4.90 7.03
C VAL A 187 11.76 -4.13 6.14
N ALA A 188 12.51 -3.17 6.71
CA ALA A 188 13.54 -2.42 6.00
C ALA A 188 14.70 -3.34 5.53
N ASN A 189 15.18 -4.23 6.40
CA ASN A 189 16.20 -5.20 6.02
C ASN A 189 15.71 -6.15 4.91
N ASN A 190 14.45 -6.59 4.95
CA ASN A 190 13.89 -7.42 3.89
C ASN A 190 13.76 -6.64 2.57
N LEU A 191 13.33 -5.38 2.61
CA LEU A 191 13.30 -4.52 1.42
C LEU A 191 14.68 -4.33 0.82
N SER A 192 15.72 -4.09 1.64
CA SER A 192 17.09 -3.94 1.14
C SER A 192 17.57 -5.21 0.44
N LYS A 193 17.28 -6.40 0.98
CA LYS A 193 17.60 -7.68 0.34
C LYS A 193 16.87 -7.86 -1.00
N LYS A 194 15.58 -7.53 -1.05
CA LYS A 194 14.77 -7.60 -2.29
C LYS A 194 15.31 -6.69 -3.38
N LEU A 195 15.70 -5.47 -3.02
CA LEU A 195 16.28 -4.48 -3.94
C LEU A 195 17.78 -4.72 -4.22
N LYS A 196 18.45 -5.60 -3.47
CA LYS A 196 19.91 -5.73 -3.43
C LYS A 196 20.59 -4.39 -3.10
N ALA A 197 20.03 -3.67 -2.13
CA ALA A 197 20.40 -2.35 -1.65
C ALA A 197 21.13 -2.44 -0.31
N ASN A 198 21.64 -1.31 0.18
CA ASN A 198 22.27 -1.21 1.49
C ASN A 198 21.21 -1.02 2.59
N PHE A 199 21.41 -1.67 3.72
CA PHE A 199 20.59 -1.48 4.91
C PHE A 199 21.36 -0.67 5.97
N PHE A 200 20.72 0.38 6.49
CA PHE A 200 21.24 1.16 7.62
C PHE A 200 20.14 1.26 8.67
N GLY A 201 20.33 0.60 9.79
CA GLY A 201 19.34 0.60 10.86
C GLY A 201 19.90 0.04 12.15
N THR A 202 19.22 0.32 13.23
CA THR A 202 19.53 -0.16 14.58
C THR A 202 18.37 -0.99 15.11
N PHE A 203 18.64 -1.82 16.12
CA PHE A 203 17.62 -2.59 16.82
C PHE A 203 17.21 -1.92 18.14
N LEU A 204 17.21 -0.58 18.16
CA LEU A 204 16.78 0.18 19.32
C LEU A 204 15.25 0.08 19.50
N PRO A 205 14.77 0.10 20.76
CA PRO A 205 13.35 0.20 21.05
C PRO A 205 12.74 1.46 20.42
N ASP A 206 11.45 1.38 20.06
CA ASP A 206 10.71 2.52 19.52
C ASP A 206 10.59 3.67 20.53
N TYR A 207 10.48 3.35 21.82
CA TYR A 207 10.43 4.32 22.91
C TYR A 207 11.72 4.29 23.73
N LEU A 208 12.33 5.44 23.87
CA LEU A 208 13.41 5.70 24.82
C LEU A 208 13.12 6.99 25.58
N ASP A 209 13.47 7.04 26.87
CA ASP A 209 13.50 8.29 27.59
C ASP A 209 14.62 9.20 27.05
N GLU A 210 14.47 10.49 27.24
CA GLU A 210 15.35 11.51 26.68
C GLU A 210 16.82 11.33 27.12
N LEU A 211 17.04 10.97 28.37
CA LEU A 211 18.40 10.72 28.91
C LEU A 211 19.07 9.51 28.27
N THR A 212 18.31 8.44 28.06
CA THR A 212 18.81 7.24 27.39
C THR A 212 19.08 7.51 25.92
N PHE A 213 18.19 8.24 25.23
CA PHE A 213 18.42 8.66 23.85
C PHE A 213 19.68 9.52 23.72
N ASP A 214 19.85 10.52 24.59
CA ASP A 214 21.03 11.40 24.58
C ASP A 214 22.35 10.64 24.76
N ARG A 215 22.35 9.56 25.53
CA ARG A 215 23.52 8.67 25.68
C ARG A 215 23.77 7.78 24.47
N LEU A 216 22.73 7.36 23.79
CA LEU A 216 22.83 6.46 22.64
C LEU A 216 23.14 7.18 21.33
N LYS A 217 22.78 8.48 21.20
CA LYS A 217 23.01 9.26 19.96
C LYS A 217 24.48 9.37 19.54
N ASP A 218 25.41 9.15 20.51
CA ASP A 218 26.85 9.19 20.23
C ASP A 218 27.42 7.87 19.70
N LEU A 219 26.66 6.79 19.72
CA LEU A 219 27.03 5.53 19.09
C LEU A 219 27.06 5.69 17.57
N GLU A 220 28.09 5.15 16.91
CA GLU A 220 28.32 5.29 15.47
C GLU A 220 27.14 4.81 14.62
N GLU A 221 26.51 3.69 15.02
CA GLU A 221 25.33 3.15 14.32
C GLU A 221 24.13 4.09 14.45
N VAL A 222 23.96 4.77 15.60
CA VAL A 222 22.86 5.74 15.82
C VAL A 222 23.11 7.02 15.04
N LYS A 223 24.35 7.53 15.05
CA LYS A 223 24.76 8.67 14.23
C LYS A 223 24.49 8.43 12.76
N THR A 224 24.90 7.26 12.26
CA THR A 224 24.66 6.87 10.88
C THR A 224 23.16 6.85 10.56
N LEU A 225 22.33 6.28 11.43
CA LEU A 225 20.87 6.26 11.24
C LEU A 225 20.32 7.70 11.20
N ILE A 226 20.71 8.57 12.14
CA ILE A 226 20.25 9.98 12.18
C ILE A 226 20.67 10.73 10.92
N GLU A 227 21.87 10.49 10.39
CA GLU A 227 22.30 11.09 9.13
C GLU A 227 21.42 10.67 7.95
N TYR A 228 21.05 9.38 7.88
CA TYR A 228 20.17 8.90 6.83
C TYR A 228 18.72 9.39 7.00
N LEU A 229 18.22 9.50 8.24
CA LEU A 229 16.89 10.08 8.51
C LEU A 229 16.75 11.50 7.94
N ASN A 230 17.84 12.29 7.94
CA ASN A 230 17.86 13.64 7.36
C ASN A 230 18.01 13.66 5.82
N LYS A 231 18.26 12.53 5.19
CA LYS A 231 18.47 12.39 3.73
C LYS A 231 17.35 11.61 3.03
N ILE A 232 16.29 11.25 3.77
CA ILE A 232 15.17 10.51 3.20
C ILE A 232 14.54 11.31 2.08
N ASN A 233 14.42 10.69 0.91
CA ASN A 233 13.67 11.24 -0.22
C ASN A 233 12.46 10.37 -0.61
N ILE A 234 12.39 9.11 -0.16
CA ILE A 234 11.21 8.25 -0.34
C ILE A 234 10.80 7.66 0.99
N LEU A 235 9.52 7.77 1.34
CA LEU A 235 8.91 7.13 2.49
C LEU A 235 7.77 6.22 2.08
N VAL A 236 7.81 4.96 2.54
CA VAL A 236 6.69 4.02 2.44
C VAL A 236 6.19 3.69 3.83
N PHE A 237 4.91 3.95 4.11
CA PHE A 237 4.36 3.70 5.44
C PHE A 237 2.91 3.25 5.44
N GLY A 238 2.54 2.55 6.50
CA GLY A 238 1.16 2.17 6.79
C GLY A 238 0.50 3.15 7.75
N ILE A 239 -0.79 3.41 7.56
CA ILE A 239 -1.57 4.27 8.47
C ILE A 239 -2.13 3.41 9.60
N GLY A 240 -1.84 3.80 10.83
CA GLY A 240 -2.35 3.19 12.06
C GLY A 240 -3.63 3.87 12.57
N ARG A 241 -4.58 3.08 13.10
CA ARG A 241 -5.69 3.61 13.90
C ARG A 241 -5.18 3.93 15.30
N ALA A 242 -5.60 5.06 15.87
CA ALA A 242 -5.14 5.50 17.19
C ALA A 242 -5.40 4.45 18.28
N ASP A 243 -6.61 3.88 18.35
CA ASP A 243 -6.99 2.86 19.34
C ASP A 243 -6.18 1.56 19.22
N ALA A 244 -5.95 1.09 18.00
CA ALA A 244 -5.18 -0.11 17.74
C ALA A 244 -3.68 0.09 18.06
N MET A 245 -3.16 1.27 17.78
CA MET A 245 -1.75 1.59 18.02
C MET A 245 -1.48 1.87 19.50
N ALA A 246 -2.41 2.54 20.20
CA ALA A 246 -2.34 2.72 21.65
C ALA A 246 -2.22 1.37 22.38
N LYS A 247 -3.05 0.41 21.98
CA LYS A 247 -3.02 -0.97 22.52
C LYS A 247 -1.70 -1.67 22.23
N ARG A 248 -1.24 -1.61 20.96
CA ARG A 248 0.00 -2.26 20.52
C ARG A 248 1.24 -1.69 21.21
N ARG A 249 1.21 -0.41 21.59
CA ARG A 249 2.29 0.29 22.29
C ARG A 249 2.16 0.25 23.80
N SER A 250 1.13 -0.44 24.31
CA SER A 250 0.88 -0.57 25.74
C SER A 250 0.82 0.80 26.44
N LEU A 251 0.13 1.77 25.83
CA LEU A 251 -0.09 3.05 26.47
C LEU A 251 -0.86 2.87 27.77
N THR A 252 -0.55 3.72 28.76
CA THR A 252 -1.21 3.74 30.07
C THR A 252 -2.69 4.13 29.94
N GLU A 253 -3.48 3.85 30.95
CA GLU A 253 -4.90 4.23 31.01
C GLU A 253 -5.08 5.77 30.90
N ASP A 254 -4.18 6.55 31.51
CA ASP A 254 -4.21 8.00 31.45
C ASP A 254 -3.93 8.52 30.03
N GLU A 255 -2.95 7.94 29.34
CA GLU A 255 -2.64 8.27 27.93
C GLU A 255 -3.82 7.91 27.01
N ILE A 256 -4.42 6.73 27.19
CA ILE A 256 -5.60 6.30 26.42
C ILE A 256 -6.78 7.24 26.68
N LYS A 257 -6.95 7.71 27.90
CA LYS A 257 -7.98 8.68 28.26
C LYS A 257 -7.78 10.01 27.51
N ILE A 258 -6.55 10.53 27.46
CA ILE A 258 -6.20 11.71 26.66
C ILE A 258 -6.55 11.51 25.18
N LEU A 259 -6.20 10.36 24.59
CA LEU A 259 -6.53 10.07 23.19
C LEU A 259 -8.03 10.08 22.92
N ASN A 260 -8.82 9.52 23.85
CA ASN A 260 -10.28 9.49 23.72
C ASN A 260 -10.89 10.89 23.89
N GLU A 261 -10.49 11.65 24.89
CA GLU A 261 -10.99 13.02 25.14
C GLU A 261 -10.69 13.96 23.98
N LYS A 262 -9.54 13.78 23.33
CA LYS A 262 -9.12 14.60 22.17
C LYS A 262 -9.50 13.98 20.82
N ASN A 263 -10.31 12.90 20.80
CA ASN A 263 -10.80 12.24 19.60
C ASN A 263 -9.70 11.80 18.62
N ALA A 264 -8.60 11.23 19.13
CA ALA A 264 -7.55 10.70 18.29
C ALA A 264 -8.06 9.58 17.36
N VAL A 265 -7.80 9.68 16.07
CA VAL A 265 -8.27 8.70 15.07
C VAL A 265 -7.12 7.98 14.36
N SER A 266 -5.95 8.62 14.28
CA SER A 266 -4.78 8.05 13.58
C SER A 266 -3.52 8.11 14.42
N GLU A 267 -2.54 7.31 14.03
CA GLU A 267 -1.18 7.35 14.55
C GLU A 267 -0.19 7.19 13.40
N ALA A 268 0.81 8.07 13.39
CA ALA A 268 2.00 7.94 12.56
C ALA A 268 3.21 8.60 13.25
N PHE A 269 4.37 7.99 13.13
CA PHE A 269 5.66 8.51 13.61
C PHE A 269 5.66 8.97 15.08
N GLY A 270 4.94 8.21 15.95
CA GLY A 270 4.85 8.53 17.38
C GLY A 270 3.84 9.61 17.75
N ASN A 271 3.20 10.20 16.78
CA ASN A 271 2.18 11.21 17.01
C ASN A 271 0.78 10.64 16.78
N TYR A 272 -0.15 11.01 17.63
CA TYR A 272 -1.57 10.71 17.50
C TYR A 272 -2.30 11.96 17.04
N PHE A 273 -3.23 11.80 16.11
CA PHE A 273 -3.89 12.91 15.45
C PHE A 273 -5.41 12.77 15.51
N ASP A 274 -6.10 13.90 15.60
CA ASP A 274 -7.54 13.98 15.37
C ASP A 274 -7.88 13.85 13.88
N ILE A 275 -9.17 13.95 13.54
CA ILE A 275 -9.63 13.81 12.15
C ILE A 275 -9.10 14.93 11.24
N ASP A 276 -8.84 16.11 11.78
CA ASP A 276 -8.37 17.30 11.06
C ASP A 276 -6.84 17.29 10.86
N GLY A 277 -6.15 16.30 11.45
CA GLY A 277 -4.70 16.13 11.35
C GLY A 277 -3.92 16.94 12.41
N ASN A 278 -4.58 17.44 13.46
CA ASN A 278 -3.90 18.10 14.57
C ASN A 278 -3.29 17.06 15.51
N ILE A 279 -2.07 17.31 15.99
CA ILE A 279 -1.42 16.46 16.98
C ILE A 279 -2.15 16.61 18.32
N VAL A 280 -2.66 15.51 18.85
CA VAL A 280 -3.37 15.46 20.14
C VAL A 280 -2.54 14.82 21.25
N TYR A 281 -1.59 13.97 20.86
CA TYR A 281 -0.63 13.35 21.77
C TYR A 281 0.63 12.94 21.01
N SER A 282 1.78 13.07 21.62
CA SER A 282 3.08 12.64 21.08
C SER A 282 3.80 11.75 22.08
N SER A 283 4.36 10.65 21.58
CA SER A 283 5.27 9.80 22.34
C SER A 283 6.70 10.01 21.83
N ASN A 284 7.68 10.01 22.74
CA ASN A 284 9.09 10.06 22.35
C ASN A 284 9.46 8.76 21.63
N THR A 285 9.88 8.87 20.38
CA THR A 285 10.23 7.72 19.55
C THR A 285 11.55 7.93 18.83
N ILE A 286 12.29 6.86 18.61
CA ILE A 286 13.45 6.89 17.73
C ILE A 286 12.99 6.63 16.30
N GLY A 287 13.29 7.54 15.40
CA GLY A 287 12.95 7.43 13.99
C GLY A 287 12.58 8.78 13.38
N LEU A 288 11.82 8.70 12.30
CA LEU A 288 11.34 9.84 11.57
C LEU A 288 10.40 10.69 12.44
N ASP A 289 10.68 11.98 12.55
CA ASP A 289 9.80 12.95 13.19
C ASP A 289 8.85 13.63 12.17
N ILE A 290 7.92 14.43 12.69
CA ILE A 290 6.90 15.08 11.86
C ILE A 290 7.48 16.18 10.96
N GLU A 291 8.54 16.88 11.40
CA GLU A 291 9.16 17.93 10.61
C GLU A 291 9.96 17.34 9.44
N GLN A 292 10.65 16.23 9.68
CA GLN A 292 11.32 15.46 8.64
C GLN A 292 10.30 14.88 7.65
N TYR A 293 9.19 14.27 8.16
CA TYR A 293 8.10 13.75 7.34
C TYR A 293 7.56 14.78 6.33
N LEU A 294 7.38 16.02 6.78
CA LEU A 294 6.84 17.09 5.92
C LEU A 294 7.80 17.53 4.81
N LYS A 295 9.09 17.19 4.89
CA LYS A 295 10.14 17.59 3.93
C LYS A 295 10.49 16.50 2.91
N ILE A 296 10.00 15.25 3.07
CA ILE A 296 10.30 14.13 2.17
C ILE A 296 9.68 14.37 0.80
N ASP A 297 10.44 14.15 -0.28
CA ASP A 297 9.99 14.42 -1.64
C ASP A 297 8.84 13.50 -2.09
N GLU A 298 8.98 12.18 -1.87
CA GLU A 298 8.00 11.17 -2.27
C GLU A 298 7.49 10.38 -1.07
N VAL A 299 6.20 10.49 -0.78
CA VAL A 299 5.55 9.82 0.34
C VAL A 299 4.45 8.91 -0.17
N ILE A 300 4.53 7.62 0.16
CA ILE A 300 3.57 6.59 -0.20
C ILE A 300 2.93 6.05 1.07
N ALA A 301 1.66 6.38 1.28
CA ALA A 301 0.84 5.79 2.34
C ALA A 301 0.08 4.59 1.81
N ILE A 302 0.22 3.44 2.47
CA ILE A 302 -0.44 2.20 2.10
C ILE A 302 -1.44 1.85 3.19
N ALA A 303 -2.73 2.05 2.93
CA ALA A 303 -3.78 1.80 3.92
C ALA A 303 -5.10 1.41 3.26
N GLY A 304 -5.75 0.43 3.85
CA GLY A 304 -7.08 -0.01 3.45
C GLY A 304 -7.56 -1.10 4.39
N TYR A 305 -8.74 -1.60 4.12
CA TYR A 305 -9.44 -2.61 4.90
C TYR A 305 -9.74 -2.24 6.36
N GLY A 306 -10.89 -2.71 6.83
CA GLY A 306 -11.35 -2.40 8.16
C GLY A 306 -11.75 -0.92 8.33
N GLU A 307 -11.87 -0.48 9.57
CA GLU A 307 -12.34 0.86 9.93
C GLU A 307 -11.22 1.93 9.90
N LYS A 308 -10.39 1.94 8.80
CA LYS A 308 -9.26 2.86 8.68
C LYS A 308 -9.59 4.19 8.02
N TYR A 309 -10.79 4.36 7.49
CA TYR A 309 -11.18 5.53 6.69
C TYR A 309 -10.96 6.86 7.43
N LYS A 310 -11.27 6.95 8.73
CA LYS A 310 -11.01 8.16 9.52
C LYS A 310 -9.51 8.43 9.70
N ALA A 311 -8.73 7.37 9.92
CA ALA A 311 -7.29 7.49 10.05
C ALA A 311 -6.63 7.92 8.72
N ILE A 312 -7.16 7.45 7.58
CA ILE A 312 -6.70 7.89 6.26
C ILE A 312 -7.00 9.38 6.05
N ILE A 313 -8.22 9.84 6.33
CA ILE A 313 -8.59 11.26 6.23
C ILE A 313 -7.64 12.11 7.07
N SER A 314 -7.45 11.75 8.34
CA SER A 314 -6.57 12.42 9.28
C SER A 314 -5.14 12.60 8.72
N ILE A 315 -4.51 11.53 8.25
CA ILE A 315 -3.14 11.58 7.70
C ILE A 315 -3.09 12.42 6.41
N CYS A 316 -4.11 12.32 5.54
CA CYS A 316 -4.20 13.16 4.34
C CYS A 316 -4.43 14.65 4.66
N ASN A 317 -4.91 14.99 5.86
CA ASN A 317 -5.03 16.37 6.31
C ASN A 317 -3.69 16.95 6.80
N ILE A 318 -2.77 16.13 7.27
CA ILE A 318 -1.44 16.56 7.71
C ILE A 318 -0.57 16.99 6.52
N ARG A 319 -0.62 16.20 5.41
CA ARG A 319 0.22 16.44 4.25
C ARG A 319 -0.56 16.20 2.95
N LYS A 320 -0.49 17.17 2.06
CA LYS A 320 -1.17 17.09 0.75
C LYS A 320 -0.28 16.52 -0.37
N ASP A 321 1.03 16.70 -0.27
CA ASP A 321 1.98 16.18 -1.26
C ASP A 321 2.37 14.73 -0.93
N MET A 322 1.41 13.81 -1.15
CA MET A 322 1.59 12.38 -0.91
C MET A 322 0.77 11.53 -1.88
N THR A 323 1.16 10.28 -2.04
CA THR A 323 0.42 9.25 -2.75
C THR A 323 -0.26 8.32 -1.74
N LEU A 324 -1.58 8.18 -1.85
CA LEU A 324 -2.35 7.19 -1.09
C LEU A 324 -2.65 5.97 -1.97
N VAL A 325 -2.30 4.77 -1.51
CA VAL A 325 -2.74 3.51 -2.11
C VAL A 325 -3.75 2.86 -1.17
N THR A 326 -4.98 2.65 -1.66
CA THR A 326 -6.10 2.13 -0.87
C THR A 326 -7.01 1.21 -1.68
N ASP A 327 -7.94 0.53 -1.01
CA ASP A 327 -8.96 -0.30 -1.65
C ASP A 327 -10.25 0.49 -1.92
N LYS A 328 -11.05 -0.03 -2.86
CA LYS A 328 -12.30 0.58 -3.31
C LYS A 328 -13.33 0.79 -2.20
N GLU A 329 -13.44 -0.16 -1.26
CA GLU A 329 -14.40 -0.04 -0.15
C GLU A 329 -13.99 1.07 0.80
N SER A 330 -12.71 1.14 1.17
CA SER A 330 -12.16 2.24 1.99
C SER A 330 -12.33 3.58 1.29
N ALA A 331 -12.06 3.66 -0.01
CA ALA A 331 -12.24 4.87 -0.81
C ALA A 331 -13.70 5.35 -0.81
N LYS A 332 -14.66 4.45 -1.04
CA LYS A 332 -16.10 4.78 -0.99
C LYS A 332 -16.55 5.24 0.40
N LYS A 333 -16.06 4.60 1.48
CA LYS A 333 -16.35 5.05 2.86
C LYS A 333 -15.82 6.46 3.11
N ILE A 334 -14.65 6.81 2.62
CA ILE A 334 -14.07 8.15 2.75
C ILE A 334 -14.92 9.17 1.97
N LEU A 335 -15.28 8.87 0.72
CA LEU A 335 -16.10 9.74 -0.13
C LEU A 335 -17.48 10.03 0.48
N ASN A 336 -18.05 9.09 1.22
CA ASN A 336 -19.34 9.26 1.89
C ASN A 336 -19.28 10.18 3.13
N ILE A 337 -18.08 10.45 3.67
CA ILE A 337 -17.87 11.30 4.84
C ILE A 337 -17.50 12.73 4.42
N LEU A 338 -16.72 12.86 3.34
CA LEU A 338 -16.29 14.15 2.78
C LEU A 338 -17.35 14.75 1.85
#